data_2841c310441b83ed78ae0cb8b05a83b7
#
_entry.id   2841c310441b83ed78ae0cb8b05a83b7
#
_cell.length_a   1.000
_cell.length_b   1.000
_cell.length_c   1.000
_cell.angle_alpha   90.00
_cell.angle_beta   90.00
_cell.angle_gamma   90.00
#
_symmetry.space_group_name_H-M   'P 1'
#
loop_
_entity.id
_entity.type
_entity.pdbx_description
1 polymer ?
#
loop_
_entity_poly.entity_id
_entity_poly.type
_entity_poly.pdbx_seq_one_letter_code
_entity_poly.pdbx_strand_id
1 'polypeptide(L)'
;MPNDRVFLLEALARFIEQARQVVGVRRIAVVGSLTTPKPDLKDADVLVTVGEDVDLGVLAKLGRKLKGAAQIRNLGADVFFANTDGHYIGRTCGFRECHPRVRCSGISCQPGNWLCDDFHVIRLEDELVAAPPIEVWPQIVVRVDLPLDIREVLLMQSQRAPSIMARPIIW
;
A
#
# COMPACT_ATOMS: atom_id res chain seq x y z
N MET A 1 -21.85 9.33 -10.98
CA MET A 1 -20.56 9.48 -10.27
C MET A 1 -19.77 8.19 -10.44
N PRO A 2 -18.44 8.22 -10.61
CA PRO A 2 -17.67 6.98 -10.64
C PRO A 2 -17.93 6.23 -9.34
N ASN A 3 -18.10 4.91 -9.44
CA ASN A 3 -18.29 4.00 -8.32
C ASN A 3 -17.11 4.19 -7.33
N ASP A 4 -17.39 4.22 -6.04
CA ASP A 4 -16.38 4.42 -4.98
C ASP A 4 -15.27 3.37 -5.06
N ARG A 5 -15.60 2.16 -5.46
CA ARG A 5 -14.64 1.10 -5.72
C ARG A 5 -13.65 1.46 -6.83
N VAL A 6 -14.11 1.96 -7.96
CA VAL A 6 -13.25 2.41 -9.06
C VAL A 6 -12.36 3.56 -8.62
N PHE A 7 -12.90 4.50 -7.86
CA PHE A 7 -12.13 5.61 -7.31
C PHE A 7 -11.00 5.13 -6.38
N LEU A 8 -11.29 4.18 -5.48
CA LEU A 8 -10.27 3.60 -4.60
C LEU A 8 -9.20 2.86 -5.39
N LEU A 9 -9.58 2.09 -6.42
CA LEU A 9 -8.64 1.39 -7.28
C LEU A 9 -7.71 2.33 -8.03
N GLU A 10 -8.23 3.43 -8.56
CA GLU A 10 -7.42 4.45 -9.23
C GLU A 10 -6.47 5.17 -8.27
N ALA A 11 -6.92 5.47 -7.04
CA ALA A 11 -6.08 6.06 -6.02
C ALA A 11 -4.96 5.09 -5.60
N LEU A 12 -5.29 3.81 -5.44
CA LEU A 12 -4.35 2.75 -5.11
C LEU A 12 -3.34 2.53 -6.25
N ALA A 13 -3.78 2.53 -7.51
CA ALA A 13 -2.88 2.41 -8.66
C ALA A 13 -1.82 3.52 -8.68
N ARG A 14 -2.22 4.77 -8.40
CA ARG A 14 -1.28 5.89 -8.27
C ARG A 14 -0.30 5.73 -7.12
N PHE A 15 -0.75 5.18 -5.99
CA PHE A 15 0.12 4.86 -4.87
C PHE A 15 1.15 3.79 -5.27
N ILE A 16 0.71 2.68 -5.86
CA ILE A 16 1.56 1.57 -6.30
C ILE A 16 2.65 2.07 -7.26
N GLU A 17 2.26 2.90 -8.23
CA GLU A 17 3.18 3.47 -9.23
C GLU A 17 4.31 4.30 -8.57
N GLN A 18 4.00 5.05 -7.52
CA GLN A 18 4.99 5.85 -6.80
C GLN A 18 5.79 5.00 -5.81
N ALA A 19 5.14 4.09 -5.09
CA ALA A 19 5.77 3.29 -4.05
C ALA A 19 6.81 2.31 -4.61
N ARG A 20 6.57 1.72 -5.79
CA ARG A 20 7.53 0.80 -6.44
C ARG A 20 8.83 1.48 -6.88
N GLN A 21 8.88 2.81 -6.94
CA GLN A 21 10.10 3.58 -7.26
C GLN A 21 10.95 3.86 -6.01
N VAL A 22 10.43 3.60 -4.82
CA VAL A 22 11.15 3.83 -3.57
C VAL A 22 12.17 2.71 -3.38
N VAL A 23 13.44 3.09 -3.20
CA VAL A 23 14.51 2.14 -2.91
C VAL A 23 14.18 1.38 -1.63
N GLY A 24 14.42 0.09 -1.61
CA GLY A 24 14.12 -0.78 -0.47
C GLY A 24 12.70 -1.36 -0.47
N VAL A 25 11.80 -0.93 -1.32
CA VAL A 25 10.52 -1.62 -1.53
C VAL A 25 10.80 -2.93 -2.27
N ARG A 26 10.34 -4.04 -1.70
CA ARG A 26 10.59 -5.41 -2.22
C ARG A 26 9.33 -6.03 -2.82
N ARG A 27 8.16 -5.73 -2.26
CA ARG A 27 6.87 -6.27 -2.71
C ARG A 27 5.75 -5.30 -2.38
N ILE A 28 4.76 -5.23 -3.24
CA ILE A 28 3.51 -4.50 -2.99
C ILE A 28 2.36 -5.47 -3.28
N ALA A 29 1.42 -5.57 -2.35
CA ALA A 29 0.28 -6.44 -2.46
C ALA A 29 -1.00 -5.73 -2.02
N VAL A 30 -2.10 -6.01 -2.72
CA VAL A 30 -3.44 -5.58 -2.30
C VAL A 30 -4.02 -6.63 -1.38
N VAL A 31 -4.55 -6.18 -0.26
CA VAL A 31 -5.15 -7.01 0.79
C VAL A 31 -6.56 -6.50 1.12
N GLY A 32 -7.22 -7.17 2.04
CA GLY A 32 -8.51 -6.73 2.56
C GLY A 32 -9.67 -6.83 1.58
N SER A 33 -10.67 -5.98 1.78
CA SER A 33 -11.96 -6.09 1.11
C SER A 33 -11.92 -5.84 -0.40
N LEU A 34 -10.93 -5.08 -0.90
CA LEU A 34 -10.75 -4.87 -2.35
C LEU A 34 -10.50 -6.17 -3.11
N THR A 35 -9.92 -7.19 -2.46
CA THR A 35 -9.66 -8.50 -3.11
C THR A 35 -10.93 -9.32 -3.34
N THR A 36 -12.06 -8.86 -2.85
CA THR A 36 -13.36 -9.54 -2.94
C THR A 36 -14.32 -8.80 -3.88
N PRO A 37 -15.37 -9.45 -4.40
CA PRO A 37 -16.38 -8.81 -5.25
C PRO A 37 -17.37 -7.93 -4.47
N LYS A 38 -17.12 -7.63 -3.20
CA LYS A 38 -18.02 -6.86 -2.34
C LYS A 38 -18.26 -5.46 -2.95
N PRO A 39 -19.51 -5.05 -3.19
CA PRO A 39 -19.81 -3.79 -3.87
C PRO A 39 -19.58 -2.56 -2.98
N ASP A 40 -19.93 -2.65 -1.71
CA ASP A 40 -19.88 -1.53 -0.75
C ASP A 40 -18.55 -1.53 0.01
N LEU A 41 -17.50 -1.13 -0.70
CA LEU A 41 -16.18 -0.98 -0.10
C LEU A 41 -16.02 0.41 0.51
N LYS A 42 -15.41 0.43 1.68
CA LYS A 42 -15.09 1.68 2.38
C LYS A 42 -13.59 1.93 2.47
N ASP A 43 -12.76 0.90 2.31
CA ASP A 43 -11.33 0.98 2.58
C ASP A 43 -10.52 0.30 1.47
N ALA A 44 -9.37 0.88 1.18
CA ALA A 44 -8.35 0.31 0.29
C ALA A 44 -7.11 -0.04 1.12
N ASP A 45 -6.83 -1.32 1.25
CA ASP A 45 -5.73 -1.83 2.05
C ASP A 45 -4.60 -2.36 1.17
N VAL A 46 -3.37 -1.94 1.47
CA VAL A 46 -2.17 -2.36 0.75
C VAL A 46 -1.07 -2.74 1.73
N LEU A 47 -0.40 -3.85 1.43
CA LEU A 47 0.76 -4.34 2.17
C LEU A 47 2.02 -4.10 1.36
N VAL A 48 3.00 -3.41 1.95
CA VAL A 48 4.29 -3.14 1.34
C VAL A 48 5.37 -3.89 2.12
N THR A 49 6.06 -4.81 1.46
CA THR A 49 7.24 -5.47 2.04
C THR A 49 8.47 -4.63 1.74
N VAL A 50 9.24 -4.33 2.78
CA VAL A 50 10.39 -3.42 2.71
C VAL A 50 11.66 -4.08 3.23
N GLY A 51 12.78 -3.71 2.62
CA GLY A 51 14.12 -4.05 3.11
C GLY A 51 14.62 -3.03 4.14
N GLU A 52 15.78 -3.29 4.72
CA GLU A 52 16.41 -2.42 5.72
C GLU A 52 16.85 -1.06 5.15
N ASP A 53 17.07 -1.01 3.84
CA ASP A 53 17.52 0.16 3.10
C ASP A 53 16.38 1.15 2.72
N VAL A 54 15.15 0.91 3.16
CA VAL A 54 13.98 1.70 2.79
C VAL A 54 13.90 3.03 3.55
N ASP A 55 13.54 4.10 2.85
CA ASP A 55 13.09 5.35 3.50
C ASP A 55 11.59 5.27 3.83
N LEU A 56 11.28 4.85 5.04
CA LEU A 56 9.90 4.75 5.55
C LEU A 56 9.20 6.12 5.57
N GLY A 57 9.93 7.22 5.69
CA GLY A 57 9.36 8.56 5.67
C GLY A 57 8.76 8.91 4.30
N VAL A 58 9.42 8.48 3.22
CA VAL A 58 8.88 8.64 1.85
C VAL A 58 7.61 7.81 1.68
N LEU A 59 7.63 6.54 2.08
CA LEU A 59 6.45 5.67 2.00
C LEU A 59 5.29 6.18 2.86
N ALA A 60 5.57 6.69 4.06
CA ALA A 60 4.56 7.28 4.92
C ALA A 60 3.89 8.50 4.26
N LYS A 61 4.65 9.35 3.57
CA LYS A 61 4.09 10.48 2.80
C LYS A 61 3.17 10.00 1.68
N LEU A 62 3.56 8.94 0.96
CA LEU A 62 2.73 8.34 -0.09
C LEU A 62 1.45 7.73 0.48
N GLY A 63 1.55 6.99 1.58
CA GLY A 63 0.40 6.42 2.28
C GLY A 63 -0.58 7.49 2.77
N ARG A 64 -0.07 8.62 3.28
CA ARG A 64 -0.92 9.76 3.68
C ARG A 64 -1.62 10.42 2.51
N LYS A 65 -0.98 10.49 1.33
CA LYS A 65 -1.63 10.97 0.11
C LYS A 65 -2.77 10.05 -0.32
N LEU A 66 -2.55 8.73 -0.27
CA LEU A 66 -3.58 7.73 -0.55
C LEU A 66 -4.76 7.87 0.41
N LYS A 67 -4.49 7.92 1.72
CA LYS A 67 -5.52 8.10 2.75
C LYS A 67 -6.29 9.41 2.58
N GLY A 68 -5.59 10.52 2.31
CA GLY A 68 -6.20 11.82 2.03
C GLY A 68 -7.10 11.80 0.79
N ALA A 69 -6.67 11.13 -0.28
CA ALA A 69 -7.48 10.97 -1.49
C ALA A 69 -8.78 10.19 -1.19
N ALA A 70 -8.72 9.09 -0.45
CA ALA A 70 -9.88 8.31 -0.04
C ALA A 70 -10.84 9.14 0.82
N GLN A 71 -10.34 9.92 1.77
CA GLN A 71 -11.14 10.75 2.68
C GLN A 71 -11.97 11.82 1.98
N ILE A 72 -11.62 12.26 0.77
CA ILE A 72 -12.44 13.21 -0.03
C ILE A 72 -13.85 12.65 -0.27
N ARG A 73 -13.99 11.33 -0.27
CA ARG A 73 -15.27 10.63 -0.43
C ARG A 73 -15.77 9.92 0.83
N ASN A 74 -15.23 10.27 2.00
CA ASN A 74 -15.48 9.56 3.26
C ASN A 74 -15.12 8.05 3.19
N LEU A 75 -14.10 7.73 2.38
CA LEU A 75 -13.53 6.39 2.28
C LEU A 75 -12.21 6.33 3.05
N GLY A 76 -11.78 5.12 3.41
CA GLY A 76 -10.52 4.85 4.07
C GLY A 76 -9.46 4.31 3.12
N ALA A 77 -8.21 4.36 3.58
CA ALA A 77 -7.11 3.62 2.97
C ALA A 77 -6.02 3.42 4.01
N ASP A 78 -5.49 2.21 4.11
CA ASP A 78 -4.38 1.91 5.00
C ASP A 78 -3.22 1.24 4.24
N VAL A 79 -2.01 1.68 4.60
CA VAL A 79 -0.77 1.12 4.07
C VAL A 79 -0.04 0.43 5.21
N PHE A 80 0.02 -0.88 5.11
CA PHE A 80 0.69 -1.77 6.06
C PHE A 80 2.09 -2.08 5.57
N PHE A 81 3.01 -2.31 6.50
CA PHE A 81 4.39 -2.65 6.21
C PHE A 81 4.78 -3.98 6.84
N ALA A 82 5.55 -4.76 6.09
CA ALA A 82 6.20 -5.96 6.57
C ALA A 82 7.69 -5.92 6.22
N ASN A 83 8.52 -6.64 6.98
CA ASN A 83 9.90 -6.87 6.61
C ASN A 83 10.03 -8.01 5.58
N THR A 84 11.25 -8.27 5.13
CA THR A 84 11.54 -9.34 4.16
C THR A 84 11.30 -10.75 4.71
N ASP A 85 11.27 -10.91 6.03
CA ASP A 85 10.98 -12.19 6.69
C ASP A 85 9.47 -12.46 6.82
N GLY A 86 8.64 -11.50 6.37
CA GLY A 86 7.19 -11.59 6.42
C GLY A 86 6.60 -11.20 7.77
N HIS A 87 7.34 -10.49 8.63
CA HIS A 87 6.78 -9.98 9.88
C HIS A 87 6.18 -8.59 9.66
N TYR A 88 4.99 -8.38 10.20
CA TYR A 88 4.34 -7.07 10.24
C TYR A 88 5.12 -6.10 11.11
N ILE A 89 5.36 -4.88 10.61
CA ILE A 89 6.14 -3.86 11.32
C ILE A 89 5.36 -2.57 11.63
N GLY A 90 4.17 -2.40 11.10
CA GLY A 90 3.32 -1.26 11.38
C GLY A 90 2.51 -0.79 10.17
N ARG A 91 1.73 0.26 10.36
CA ARG A 91 0.97 0.92 9.28
C ARG A 91 1.23 2.43 9.24
N THR A 92 0.95 3.06 8.12
CA THR A 92 1.02 4.53 8.01
C THR A 92 -0.05 5.19 8.86
N CYS A 93 0.36 6.11 9.75
CA CYS A 93 -0.55 6.94 10.52
C CYS A 93 -1.24 7.99 9.64
N GLY A 94 -2.51 8.29 9.93
CA GLY A 94 -3.18 9.48 9.41
C GLY A 94 -2.62 10.76 10.03
N PHE A 95 -2.90 11.91 9.39
CA PHE A 95 -2.45 13.20 9.91
C PHE A 95 -3.00 13.51 11.30
N ARG A 96 -4.23 13.10 11.57
CA ARG A 96 -4.87 13.30 12.89
C ARG A 96 -4.32 12.39 13.97
N GLU A 97 -3.76 11.25 13.59
CA GLU A 97 -3.19 10.25 14.50
C GLU A 97 -1.75 10.58 14.88
N CYS A 98 -1.02 11.23 13.98
CA CYS A 98 0.40 11.48 14.15
C CYS A 98 0.77 12.92 13.71
N HIS A 99 0.91 13.80 14.67
CA HIS A 99 1.49 15.13 14.48
C HIS A 99 2.27 15.55 15.75
N PRO A 100 3.08 16.60 15.70
CA PRO A 100 4.04 16.93 16.79
C PRO A 100 3.45 17.11 18.20
N ARG A 101 2.14 17.28 18.31
CA ARG A 101 1.46 17.49 19.61
C ARG A 101 0.64 16.28 20.07
N VAL A 102 0.62 15.19 19.30
CA VAL A 102 -0.10 13.95 19.67
C VAL A 102 0.89 12.97 20.27
N ARG A 103 0.58 12.42 21.44
CA ARG A 103 1.32 11.29 22.01
C ARG A 103 1.04 10.05 21.17
N CYS A 104 2.04 9.53 20.50
CA CYS A 104 1.98 8.26 19.80
C CYS A 104 2.37 7.14 20.78
N SER A 105 1.55 6.09 20.84
CA SER A 105 1.84 4.86 21.59
C SER A 105 2.47 3.76 20.72
N GLY A 106 2.72 4.04 19.45
CA GLY A 106 3.29 3.07 18.53
C GLY A 106 4.72 2.68 18.91
N ILE A 107 4.97 1.38 19.05
CA ILE A 107 6.27 0.84 19.48
C ILE A 107 7.30 1.02 18.36
N SER A 108 6.89 0.80 17.11
CA SER A 108 7.75 0.89 15.92
C SER A 108 7.78 2.29 15.30
N CYS A 109 7.12 3.28 15.92
CA CYS A 109 7.08 4.63 15.39
C CYS A 109 8.43 5.32 15.57
N GLN A 110 9.09 5.59 14.46
CA GLN A 110 10.25 6.46 14.42
C GLN A 110 9.81 7.89 14.11
N PRO A 111 10.37 8.91 14.78
CA PRO A 111 10.07 10.29 14.49
C PRO A 111 10.26 10.61 13.00
N GLY A 112 9.22 11.15 12.38
CA GLY A 112 9.22 11.48 10.95
C GLY A 112 8.72 10.39 10.00
N ASN A 113 8.63 9.14 10.43
CA ASN A 113 8.18 8.04 9.56
C ASN A 113 6.66 7.83 9.57
N TRP A 114 5.97 8.38 10.56
CA TRP A 114 4.51 8.27 10.71
C TRP A 114 3.99 6.83 10.58
N LEU A 115 4.68 5.90 11.21
CA LEU A 115 4.23 4.52 11.37
C LEU A 115 3.50 4.39 12.71
N CYS A 116 2.36 3.75 12.69
CA CYS A 116 1.65 3.33 13.88
C CYS A 116 1.70 1.81 13.98
N ASP A 117 2.10 1.34 15.14
CA ASP A 117 2.04 -0.07 15.50
C ASP A 117 0.68 -0.35 16.17
N ASP A 118 -0.29 -0.75 15.35
CA ASP A 118 -1.65 -1.06 15.79
C ASP A 118 -1.84 -2.55 16.10
N PHE A 119 -0.83 -3.24 16.60
CA PHE A 119 -0.90 -4.67 16.92
C PHE A 119 -2.08 -5.06 17.83
N HIS A 120 -2.57 -4.12 18.61
CA HIS A 120 -3.74 -4.36 19.46
C HIS A 120 -5.08 -4.21 18.73
N VAL A 121 -5.10 -3.50 17.61
CA VAL A 121 -6.32 -3.15 16.84
C VAL A 121 -6.34 -3.88 15.50
N ILE A 122 -5.20 -3.92 14.80
CA ILE A 122 -5.07 -4.50 13.48
C ILE A 122 -4.07 -5.66 13.57
N ARG A 123 -4.57 -6.89 13.41
CA ARG A 123 -3.74 -8.07 13.26
C ARG A 123 -3.75 -8.48 11.80
N LEU A 124 -2.60 -8.44 11.17
CA LEU A 124 -2.39 -9.19 9.94
C LEU A 124 -1.92 -10.60 10.31
N GLU A 125 -2.63 -11.61 9.85
CA GLU A 125 -2.21 -12.99 10.04
C GLU A 125 -0.87 -13.22 9.34
N ASP A 126 -0.01 -14.03 9.93
CA ASP A 126 1.32 -14.33 9.40
C ASP A 126 1.24 -14.86 7.97
N GLU A 127 0.23 -15.68 7.66
CA GLU A 127 -0.02 -16.18 6.32
C GLU A 127 -0.35 -15.07 5.33
N LEU A 128 -1.17 -14.08 5.72
CA LEU A 128 -1.53 -12.94 4.87
C LEU A 128 -0.30 -12.08 4.55
N VAL A 129 0.59 -11.91 5.51
CA VAL A 129 1.82 -11.13 5.33
C VAL A 129 2.83 -11.87 4.45
N ALA A 130 2.98 -13.19 4.68
CA ALA A 130 3.90 -14.04 3.94
C ALA A 130 3.42 -14.32 2.50
N ALA A 131 2.13 -14.55 2.32
CA ALA A 131 1.51 -14.91 1.05
C ALA A 131 0.21 -14.14 0.80
N PRO A 132 0.27 -12.82 0.55
CA PRO A 132 -0.92 -12.01 0.35
C PRO A 132 -1.72 -12.44 -0.88
N PRO A 133 -3.05 -12.22 -0.90
CA PRO A 133 -3.93 -12.73 -1.96
C PRO A 133 -3.62 -12.18 -3.34
N ILE A 134 -3.19 -10.92 -3.44
CA ILE A 134 -2.86 -10.29 -4.72
C ILE A 134 -1.56 -9.53 -4.57
N GLU A 135 -0.49 -10.03 -5.17
CA GLU A 135 0.74 -9.26 -5.35
C GLU A 135 0.67 -8.52 -6.69
N VAL A 136 1.07 -7.27 -6.69
CA VAL A 136 1.03 -6.40 -7.88
C VAL A 136 2.41 -5.94 -8.31
N TRP A 137 3.43 -6.09 -7.49
CA TRP A 137 4.82 -5.77 -7.77
C TRP A 137 5.77 -6.57 -6.85
N PRO A 138 6.94 -7.04 -7.32
CA PRO A 138 7.53 -6.89 -8.65
C PRO A 138 6.89 -7.79 -9.71
N GLN A 139 6.19 -8.83 -9.30
CA GLN A 139 5.48 -9.76 -10.16
C GLN A 139 4.02 -9.83 -9.74
N ILE A 140 3.15 -10.01 -10.72
CA ILE A 140 1.72 -10.20 -10.44
C ILE A 140 1.52 -11.66 -10.03
N VAL A 141 1.12 -11.87 -8.78
CA VAL A 141 0.74 -13.18 -8.24
C VAL A 141 -0.65 -13.07 -7.64
N VAL A 142 -1.55 -13.95 -8.09
CA VAL A 142 -2.95 -13.96 -7.67
C VAL A 142 -3.26 -15.33 -7.09
N ARG A 143 -3.74 -15.34 -5.84
CA ARG A 143 -4.05 -16.57 -5.10
C ARG A 143 -5.55 -16.75 -4.82
N VAL A 144 -6.37 -15.80 -5.28
CA VAL A 144 -7.84 -15.81 -5.11
C VAL A 144 -8.51 -15.42 -6.42
N ASP A 145 -9.77 -15.75 -6.59
CA ASP A 145 -10.55 -15.27 -7.73
C ASP A 145 -10.73 -13.76 -7.64
N LEU A 146 -10.31 -13.06 -8.70
CA LEU A 146 -10.34 -11.60 -8.74
C LEU A 146 -11.59 -11.05 -9.41
N PRO A 147 -12.19 -10.01 -8.81
CA PRO A 147 -13.14 -9.14 -9.50
C PRO A 147 -12.55 -8.56 -10.80
N LEU A 148 -13.40 -8.37 -11.81
CA LEU A 148 -12.98 -7.88 -13.13
C LEU A 148 -12.31 -6.50 -13.06
N ASP A 149 -12.83 -5.60 -12.22
CA ASP A 149 -12.29 -4.26 -12.04
C ASP A 149 -10.86 -4.24 -11.47
N ILE A 150 -10.52 -5.17 -10.60
CA ILE A 150 -9.13 -5.36 -10.12
C ILE A 150 -8.22 -5.71 -11.29
N ARG A 151 -8.64 -6.64 -12.13
CA ARG A 151 -7.86 -7.04 -13.31
C ARG A 151 -7.65 -5.87 -14.25
N GLU A 152 -8.70 -5.12 -14.55
CA GLU A 152 -8.68 -4.02 -15.51
C GLU A 152 -7.90 -2.81 -15.00
N VAL A 153 -8.13 -2.38 -13.75
CA VAL A 153 -7.55 -1.15 -13.23
C VAL A 153 -6.16 -1.36 -12.67
N LEU A 154 -5.94 -2.38 -11.83
CA LEU A 154 -4.64 -2.55 -11.17
C LEU A 154 -3.66 -3.36 -12.01
N LEU A 155 -4.09 -4.52 -12.52
CA LEU A 155 -3.13 -5.43 -13.15
C LEU A 155 -2.74 -4.98 -14.56
N MET A 156 -3.66 -4.46 -15.35
CA MET A 156 -3.34 -3.95 -16.69
C MET A 156 -2.53 -2.64 -16.64
N GLN A 157 -2.75 -1.78 -15.65
CA GLN A 157 -1.93 -0.57 -15.50
C GLN A 157 -0.51 -0.90 -15.03
N SER A 158 -0.35 -1.88 -14.15
CA SER A 158 0.97 -2.34 -13.71
C SER A 158 1.82 -2.92 -14.84
N GLN A 159 1.21 -3.45 -15.90
CA GLN A 159 1.89 -3.95 -17.10
C GLN A 159 2.28 -2.85 -18.09
N ARG A 160 1.67 -1.67 -18.02
CA ARG A 160 1.95 -0.52 -18.89
C ARG A 160 3.12 0.35 -18.46
N ALA A 161 3.94 -0.10 -17.50
CA ALA A 161 5.11 0.63 -17.09
C ALA A 161 6.09 0.79 -18.27
N PRO A 162 6.63 2.00 -18.49
CA PRO A 162 7.58 2.23 -19.57
C PRO A 162 8.79 1.33 -19.36
N SER A 163 9.16 0.59 -20.39
CA SER A 163 10.53 0.10 -20.54
C SER A 163 11.44 1.30 -20.34
N ILE A 164 12.22 1.31 -19.27
CA ILE A 164 13.31 2.26 -19.12
C ILE A 164 14.26 1.93 -20.25
N MET A 165 14.17 2.69 -21.34
CA MET A 165 15.24 2.72 -22.33
C MET A 165 16.49 3.17 -21.57
N ALA A 166 17.40 2.23 -21.36
CA ALA A 166 18.76 2.53 -20.95
C ALA A 166 19.30 3.57 -21.94
N ARG A 167 19.46 4.82 -21.52
CA ARG A 167 20.19 5.81 -22.28
C ARG A 167 21.61 5.28 -22.39
N PRO A 168 22.17 5.12 -23.59
CA PRO A 168 23.57 4.78 -23.70
C PRO A 168 24.39 5.91 -23.09
N ILE A 169 25.24 5.58 -22.15
CA ILE A 169 26.29 6.48 -21.67
C ILE A 169 27.23 6.68 -22.83
N ILE A 170 27.17 7.85 -23.44
CA ILE A 170 28.18 8.28 -24.42
C ILE A 170 29.32 8.86 -23.58
N TRP A 171 30.49 8.24 -23.71
CA TRP A 171 31.78 8.68 -23.16
C TRP A 171 32.25 9.96 -23.81
#